data_c9c04bd423fe21aba4d5facd1faf1241
#
_entry.id   c9c04bd423fe21aba4d5facd1faf1241
#
_cell.length_a   1.000
_cell.length_b   1.000
_cell.length_c   1.000
_cell.angle_alpha   90.00
_cell.angle_beta   90.00
_cell.angle_gamma   90.00
#
_symmetry.space_group_name_H-M   'P 1'
#
loop_
_entity.id
_entity.type
_entity.pdbx_description
1 polymer ?
#
loop_
_entity_poly.entity_id
_entity_poly.type
_entity_poly.pdbx_seq_one_letter_code
_entity_poly.pdbx_strand_id
1 'polypeptide(L)'
;MNVTDYFDRARIINISSRKDRRVETVEEFARNGFPFDHDKVSFFKAVTPSEDDGFPSIGARGCFMSHLGILEEAIRLDVKNILILEDDIQFSRRISQYGQQAIESLQGMEWDIAYFGHPFEGDSSSPTWKAVDQPIHLSHFYAVNGKCITRL
;
A
#
# COMPACT_ATOMS: atom_id res chain seq x y z
N MET A 1 -14.74 -11.18 2.09
CA MET A 1 -13.51 -10.97 1.28
C MET A 1 -12.58 -10.09 2.09
N ASN A 2 -11.33 -10.51 2.26
CA ASN A 2 -10.31 -9.70 2.94
C ASN A 2 -9.90 -8.50 2.08
N VAL A 3 -9.38 -7.44 2.71
CA VAL A 3 -8.84 -6.29 1.98
C VAL A 3 -7.81 -6.73 0.94
N THR A 4 -6.91 -7.64 1.29
CA THR A 4 -5.88 -8.15 0.38
C THR A 4 -6.41 -9.04 -0.74
N ASP A 5 -7.61 -9.62 -0.61
CA ASP A 5 -8.17 -10.52 -1.63
C ASP A 5 -8.59 -9.80 -2.91
N TYR A 6 -8.95 -8.52 -2.79
CA TYR A 6 -9.38 -7.69 -3.91
C TYR A 6 -8.25 -7.33 -4.86
N PHE A 7 -7.05 -7.11 -4.32
CA PHE A 7 -5.92 -6.66 -5.11
C PHE A 7 -5.22 -7.84 -5.80
N ASP A 8 -4.80 -7.66 -7.05
CA ASP A 8 -4.05 -8.68 -7.78
C ASP A 8 -2.70 -8.96 -7.12
N ARG A 9 -2.09 -7.92 -6.57
CA ARG A 9 -0.83 -8.01 -5.82
C ARG A 9 -0.83 -7.04 -4.64
N ALA A 10 -0.13 -7.42 -3.60
CA ALA A 10 0.25 -6.54 -2.51
C ALA A 10 1.77 -6.59 -2.31
N ARG A 11 2.39 -5.43 -2.19
CA ARG A 11 3.84 -5.30 -1.97
C ARG A 11 4.13 -4.52 -0.71
N ILE A 12 4.95 -5.09 0.16
CA ILE A 12 5.40 -4.47 1.40
C ILE A 12 6.85 -4.05 1.22
N ILE A 13 7.10 -2.74 1.23
CA ILE A 13 8.45 -2.18 1.10
C ILE A 13 9.23 -2.50 2.38
N ASN A 14 10.37 -3.19 2.23
CA ASN A 14 11.22 -3.56 3.37
C ASN A 14 12.69 -3.47 3.00
N ILE A 15 13.48 -2.82 3.83
CA ILE A 15 14.94 -2.83 3.75
C ILE A 15 15.44 -4.22 4.14
N SER A 16 16.24 -4.87 3.29
CA SER A 16 16.63 -6.26 3.44
C SER A 16 17.34 -6.62 4.76
N SER A 17 18.03 -5.65 5.39
CA SER A 17 18.65 -5.83 6.70
C SER A 17 17.64 -5.81 7.86
N ARG A 18 16.45 -5.24 7.66
CA ARG A 18 15.39 -5.14 8.68
C ARG A 18 14.54 -6.42 8.69
N LYS A 19 15.18 -7.54 9.07
CA LYS A 19 14.48 -8.83 9.24
C LYS A 19 13.47 -8.81 10.38
N ASP A 20 13.73 -8.02 11.41
CA ASP A 20 12.84 -7.74 12.53
C ASP A 20 11.48 -7.22 12.01
N ARG A 21 11.49 -6.23 11.14
CA ARG A 21 10.28 -5.66 10.54
C ARG A 21 9.48 -6.66 9.71
N ARG A 22 10.17 -7.58 9.02
CA ARG A 22 9.46 -8.65 8.29
C ARG A 22 8.65 -9.55 9.22
N VAL A 23 9.23 -9.92 10.36
CA VAL A 23 8.53 -10.74 11.35
C VAL A 23 7.33 -9.98 11.91
N GLU A 24 7.53 -8.72 12.35
CA GLU A 24 6.48 -7.86 12.86
C GLU A 24 5.33 -7.67 11.86
N THR A 25 5.66 -7.45 10.59
CA THR A 25 4.66 -7.31 9.51
C THR A 25 3.84 -8.58 9.32
N VAL A 26 4.49 -9.76 9.25
CA VAL A 26 3.79 -11.04 9.10
C VAL A 26 2.86 -11.30 10.29
N GLU A 27 3.33 -11.01 11.50
CA GLU A 27 2.51 -11.12 12.72
C GLU A 27 1.32 -10.14 12.69
N GLU A 28 1.53 -8.92 12.19
CA GLU A 28 0.47 -7.92 12.07
C GLU A 28 -0.61 -8.37 11.08
N PHE A 29 -0.21 -8.93 9.95
CA PHE A 29 -1.14 -9.53 8.98
C PHE A 29 -1.93 -10.68 9.61
N ALA A 30 -1.24 -11.58 10.31
CA ALA A 30 -1.88 -12.73 10.98
C ALA A 30 -2.88 -12.28 12.06
N ARG A 31 -2.53 -11.28 12.88
CA ARG A 31 -3.42 -10.72 13.91
C ARG A 31 -4.73 -10.17 13.34
N ASN A 32 -4.68 -9.66 12.10
CA ASN A 32 -5.85 -9.09 11.42
C ASN A 32 -6.55 -10.09 10.47
N GLY A 33 -6.12 -11.36 10.46
CA GLY A 33 -6.71 -12.40 9.63
C GLY A 33 -6.42 -12.23 8.14
N PHE A 34 -5.35 -11.51 7.78
CA PHE A 34 -4.92 -11.36 6.40
C PHE A 34 -3.94 -12.47 6.05
N PRO A 35 -4.20 -13.26 4.99
CA PRO A 35 -3.25 -14.28 4.57
C PRO A 35 -1.98 -13.62 4.01
N PHE A 36 -0.82 -14.15 4.42
CA PHE A 36 0.45 -13.80 3.82
C PHE A 36 0.79 -14.84 2.75
N ASP A 37 0.17 -14.70 1.60
CA ASP A 37 0.40 -15.54 0.43
C ASP A 37 1.54 -14.93 -0.40
N HIS A 38 2.69 -15.60 -0.42
CA HIS A 38 3.90 -15.09 -1.05
C HIS A 38 3.76 -14.83 -2.57
N ASP A 39 2.83 -15.47 -3.24
CA ASP A 39 2.56 -15.22 -4.65
C ASP A 39 1.81 -13.90 -4.84
N LYS A 40 0.91 -13.58 -3.94
CA LYS A 40 0.06 -12.39 -3.99
C LYS A 40 0.58 -11.28 -3.10
N VAL A 41 0.90 -11.60 -1.84
CA VAL A 41 1.39 -10.67 -0.81
C VAL A 41 2.86 -10.98 -0.54
N SER A 42 3.75 -10.08 -0.87
CA SER A 42 5.18 -10.31 -0.69
C SER A 42 5.96 -9.04 -0.37
N PHE A 43 7.15 -9.22 0.19
CA PHE A 43 8.05 -8.11 0.42
C PHE A 43 8.73 -7.66 -0.87
N PHE A 44 8.69 -6.36 -1.10
CA PHE A 44 9.50 -5.69 -2.10
C PHE A 44 10.79 -5.20 -1.45
N LYS A 45 11.93 -5.56 -2.04
CA LYS A 45 13.23 -5.10 -1.54
C LYS A 45 13.37 -3.59 -1.77
N ALA A 46 13.37 -2.83 -0.68
CA ALA A 46 13.54 -1.38 -0.74
C ALA A 46 14.82 -0.99 -1.47
N VAL A 47 14.74 0.04 -2.29
CA VAL A 47 15.90 0.64 -2.94
C VAL A 47 16.69 1.43 -1.91
N THR A 48 17.99 1.18 -1.83
CA THR A 48 18.90 1.86 -0.90
C THR A 48 19.98 2.58 -1.70
N PRO A 49 19.74 3.81 -2.18
CA PRO A 49 20.72 4.58 -2.94
C PRO A 49 21.88 5.00 -2.05
N SER A 50 23.03 5.31 -2.66
CA SER A 50 24.22 5.81 -1.96
C SER A 50 24.24 7.33 -1.80
N GLU A 51 23.42 8.04 -2.59
CA GLU A 51 23.37 9.50 -2.67
C GLU A 51 21.92 9.98 -2.71
N ASP A 52 21.67 11.22 -2.30
CA ASP A 52 20.32 11.81 -2.33
C ASP A 52 19.89 12.31 -3.71
N ASP A 53 20.87 12.70 -4.58
CA ASP A 53 20.65 13.12 -5.97
C ASP A 53 19.55 14.20 -6.11
N GLY A 54 19.58 15.19 -5.22
CA GLY A 54 18.62 16.29 -5.20
C GLY A 54 17.33 16.05 -4.43
N PHE A 55 17.17 14.85 -3.85
CA PHE A 55 16.08 14.59 -2.89
C PHE A 55 16.42 15.17 -1.51
N PRO A 56 15.41 15.43 -0.65
CA PRO A 56 15.63 15.94 0.71
C PRO A 56 16.55 15.07 1.57
N SER A 57 16.65 13.77 1.26
CA SER A 57 17.57 12.83 1.90
C SER A 57 17.71 11.55 1.07
N ILE A 58 18.76 10.77 1.38
CA ILE A 58 18.94 9.42 0.81
C ILE A 58 17.73 8.53 1.07
N GLY A 59 17.14 8.62 2.27
CA GLY A 59 15.92 7.88 2.62
C GLY A 59 14.72 8.28 1.78
N ALA A 60 14.53 9.58 1.53
CA ALA A 60 13.45 10.08 0.68
C ALA A 60 13.59 9.57 -0.77
N ARG A 61 14.81 9.58 -1.30
CA ARG A 61 15.10 9.00 -2.62
C ARG A 61 14.82 7.50 -2.65
N GLY A 62 15.28 6.76 -1.64
CA GLY A 62 15.05 5.32 -1.53
C GLY A 62 13.58 4.96 -1.45
N CYS A 63 12.81 5.71 -0.67
CA CYS A 63 11.36 5.58 -0.58
C CYS A 63 10.71 5.79 -1.96
N PHE A 64 10.95 6.93 -2.60
CA PHE A 64 10.43 7.23 -3.93
C PHE A 64 10.77 6.13 -4.95
N MET A 65 12.03 5.73 -5.03
CA MET A 65 12.47 4.70 -5.97
C MET A 65 11.87 3.32 -5.68
N SER A 66 11.58 3.01 -4.43
CA SER A 66 10.92 1.76 -4.05
C SER A 66 9.48 1.74 -4.53
N HIS A 67 8.73 2.82 -4.34
CA HIS A 67 7.38 2.95 -4.86
C HIS A 67 7.35 2.89 -6.39
N LEU A 68 8.26 3.61 -7.07
CA LEU A 68 8.40 3.56 -8.52
C LEU A 68 8.68 2.14 -9.02
N GLY A 69 9.63 1.43 -8.38
CA GLY A 69 9.97 0.06 -8.74
C GLY A 69 8.80 -0.92 -8.60
N ILE A 70 7.91 -0.71 -7.61
CA ILE A 70 6.67 -1.49 -7.48
C ILE A 70 5.70 -1.19 -8.62
N LEU A 71 5.55 0.07 -9.02
CA LEU A 71 4.68 0.45 -10.15
C LEU A 71 5.22 -0.10 -11.48
N GLU A 72 6.54 -0.07 -11.69
CA GLU A 72 7.18 -0.71 -12.85
C GLU A 72 6.97 -2.24 -12.85
N GLU A 73 7.05 -2.89 -11.69
CA GLU A 73 6.70 -4.31 -11.55
C GLU A 73 5.23 -4.56 -11.91
N ALA A 74 4.33 -3.72 -11.44
CA ALA A 74 2.89 -3.82 -11.71
C ALA A 74 2.57 -3.70 -13.21
N ILE A 75 3.24 -2.79 -13.92
CA ILE A 75 3.14 -2.67 -15.40
C ILE A 75 3.62 -3.95 -16.07
N ARG A 76 4.81 -4.45 -15.69
CA ARG A 76 5.40 -5.65 -16.27
C ARG A 76 4.53 -6.90 -16.06
N LEU A 77 3.84 -6.98 -14.94
CA LEU A 77 2.93 -8.08 -14.59
C LEU A 77 1.49 -7.89 -15.10
N ASP A 78 1.20 -6.75 -15.74
CA ASP A 78 -0.12 -6.39 -16.24
C ASP A 78 -1.23 -6.56 -15.18
N VAL A 79 -0.97 -6.11 -13.94
CA VAL A 79 -1.93 -6.24 -12.86
C VAL A 79 -3.07 -5.21 -12.99
N LYS A 80 -4.28 -5.60 -12.62
CA LYS A 80 -5.45 -4.71 -12.63
C LYS A 80 -5.39 -3.67 -11.52
N ASN A 81 -4.76 -4.02 -10.41
CA ASN A 81 -4.56 -3.14 -9.26
C ASN A 81 -3.47 -3.70 -8.34
N ILE A 82 -2.85 -2.83 -7.59
CA ILE A 82 -1.79 -3.18 -6.65
C ILE A 82 -1.96 -2.44 -5.33
N LEU A 83 -1.78 -3.15 -4.22
CA LEU A 83 -1.73 -2.59 -2.88
C LEU A 83 -0.28 -2.41 -2.45
N ILE A 84 0.07 -1.22 -1.93
CA ILE A 84 1.43 -0.87 -1.51
C ILE A 84 1.41 -0.51 -0.04
N LEU A 85 2.30 -1.12 0.73
CA LEU A 85 2.45 -0.92 2.16
C LEU A 85 3.91 -0.70 2.53
N GLU A 86 4.15 -0.05 3.66
CA GLU A 86 5.46 -0.01 4.32
C GLU A 86 5.52 -1.05 5.44
N ASP A 87 6.73 -1.48 5.85
CA ASP A 87 6.95 -2.58 6.79
C ASP A 87 6.73 -2.22 8.27
N ASP A 88 6.33 -0.99 8.55
CA ASP A 88 5.92 -0.50 9.87
C ASP A 88 4.40 -0.34 10.00
N ILE A 89 3.64 -0.96 9.07
CA ILE A 89 2.19 -0.92 9.08
C ILE A 89 1.62 -1.47 10.40
N GLN A 90 0.67 -0.75 10.95
CA GLN A 90 -0.20 -1.21 12.03
C GLN A 90 -1.65 -1.03 11.61
N PHE A 91 -2.39 -2.12 11.52
CA PHE A 91 -3.78 -2.07 11.13
C PHE A 91 -4.65 -1.61 12.30
N SER A 92 -5.48 -0.62 12.07
CA SER A 92 -6.47 -0.23 13.06
C SER A 92 -7.53 -1.32 13.22
N ARG A 93 -8.17 -1.41 14.39
CA ARG A 93 -9.30 -2.33 14.61
C ARG A 93 -10.44 -2.14 13.59
N ARG A 94 -10.51 -0.99 12.98
CA ARG A 94 -11.51 -0.65 11.96
C ARG A 94 -11.33 -1.42 10.67
N ILE A 95 -10.10 -1.80 10.30
CA ILE A 95 -9.88 -2.57 9.08
C ILE A 95 -10.52 -3.95 9.16
N SER A 96 -10.50 -4.58 10.34
CA SER A 96 -11.18 -5.86 10.57
C SER A 96 -12.71 -5.71 10.57
N GLN A 97 -13.20 -4.55 11.01
CA GLN A 97 -14.64 -4.28 11.12
C GLN A 97 -15.26 -3.82 9.79
N TYR A 98 -14.57 -2.95 9.06
CA TYR A 98 -15.10 -2.24 7.89
C TYR A 98 -14.35 -2.50 6.59
N GLY A 99 -13.23 -3.21 6.63
CA GLY A 99 -12.38 -3.42 5.45
C GLY A 99 -13.12 -4.08 4.29
N GLN A 100 -13.94 -5.08 4.58
CA GLN A 100 -14.76 -5.73 3.56
C GLN A 100 -15.74 -4.75 2.90
N GLN A 101 -16.46 -3.96 3.69
CA GLN A 101 -17.42 -2.98 3.19
C GLN A 101 -16.73 -1.87 2.40
N ALA A 102 -15.54 -1.43 2.83
CA ALA A 102 -14.74 -0.46 2.08
C ALA A 102 -14.32 -1.01 0.70
N ILE A 103 -13.90 -2.26 0.63
CA ILE A 103 -13.55 -2.91 -0.65
C ILE A 103 -14.78 -3.07 -1.55
N GLU A 104 -15.91 -3.53 -1.02
CA GLU A 104 -17.15 -3.66 -1.78
C GLU A 104 -17.59 -2.30 -2.37
N SER A 105 -17.47 -1.24 -1.58
CA SER A 105 -17.72 0.12 -2.04
C SER A 105 -16.73 0.56 -3.12
N LEU A 106 -15.43 0.24 -2.97
CA LEU A 106 -14.39 0.58 -3.94
C LEU A 106 -14.60 -0.13 -5.29
N GLN A 107 -15.09 -1.37 -5.26
CA GLN A 107 -15.40 -2.13 -6.47
C GLN A 107 -16.49 -1.48 -7.35
N GLY A 108 -17.41 -0.76 -6.73
CA GLY A 108 -18.48 -0.06 -7.41
C GLY A 108 -18.13 1.34 -7.90
N MET A 109 -16.88 1.78 -7.71
CA MET A 109 -16.44 3.14 -8.02
C MET A 109 -15.37 3.18 -9.10
N GLU A 110 -15.31 4.28 -9.81
CA GLU A 110 -14.13 4.66 -10.60
C GLU A 110 -13.09 5.30 -9.68
N TRP A 111 -11.88 4.73 -9.66
CA TRP A 111 -10.79 5.24 -8.85
C TRP A 111 -9.43 5.04 -9.54
N ASP A 112 -8.50 5.91 -9.24
CA ASP A 112 -7.13 5.86 -9.71
C ASP A 112 -6.17 5.47 -8.59
N ILE A 113 -6.23 6.17 -7.46
CA ILE A 113 -5.44 5.88 -6.24
C ILE A 113 -6.41 5.87 -5.05
N ALA A 114 -6.29 4.86 -4.19
CA ALA A 114 -7.10 4.73 -2.98
C ALA A 114 -6.18 4.67 -1.75
N TYR A 115 -6.32 5.64 -0.84
CA TYR A 115 -5.53 5.70 0.39
C TYR A 115 -6.31 5.08 1.55
N PHE A 116 -5.72 4.06 2.17
CA PHE A 116 -6.25 3.39 3.36
C PHE A 116 -5.74 4.00 4.65
N GLY A 117 -4.56 4.63 4.60
CA GLY A 117 -3.95 5.37 5.70
C GLY A 117 -3.70 6.81 5.29
N HIS A 118 -4.25 7.77 6.05
CA HIS A 118 -4.10 9.19 5.80
C HIS A 118 -4.33 9.99 7.08
N PRO A 119 -3.76 11.20 7.20
CA PRO A 119 -3.89 12.03 8.40
C PRO A 119 -5.19 12.87 8.44
N PHE A 120 -6.09 12.74 7.46
CA PHE A 120 -7.31 13.53 7.44
C PHE A 120 -8.28 13.08 8.51
N GLU A 121 -8.76 14.01 9.30
CA GLU A 121 -9.88 13.80 10.20
C GLU A 121 -11.16 13.65 9.35
N GLY A 122 -11.85 12.54 9.52
CA GLY A 122 -13.09 12.23 8.83
C GLY A 122 -14.14 11.70 9.80
N ASP A 123 -15.40 11.73 9.38
CA ASP A 123 -16.43 11.00 10.07
C ASP A 123 -16.12 9.51 10.03
N SER A 124 -15.76 9.02 11.18
CA SER A 124 -15.34 7.64 11.36
C SER A 124 -16.51 6.67 11.57
N SER A 125 -17.73 7.14 11.46
CA SER A 125 -18.94 6.34 11.70
C SER A 125 -19.31 5.41 10.53
N SER A 126 -18.76 5.66 9.33
CA SER A 126 -19.03 4.87 8.12
C SER A 126 -17.80 4.74 7.24
N PRO A 127 -17.52 3.58 6.65
CA PRO A 127 -16.44 3.39 5.69
C PRO A 127 -16.86 3.95 4.34
N THR A 128 -16.73 5.26 4.16
CA THR A 128 -17.04 5.92 2.90
C THR A 128 -15.77 6.46 2.27
N TRP A 129 -15.59 6.21 0.98
CA TRP A 129 -14.54 6.84 0.20
C TRP A 129 -14.92 8.29 -0.10
N LYS A 130 -13.93 9.16 0.00
CA LYS A 130 -14.06 10.56 -0.39
C LYS A 130 -13.05 10.89 -1.47
N ALA A 131 -13.49 11.56 -2.53
CA ALA A 131 -12.56 12.14 -3.49
C ALA A 131 -11.74 13.23 -2.81
N VAL A 132 -10.44 13.26 -3.11
CA VAL A 132 -9.48 14.20 -2.56
C VAL A 132 -8.83 14.94 -3.72
N ASP A 133 -8.83 16.25 -3.67
CA ASP A 133 -8.25 17.18 -4.66
C ASP A 133 -7.00 17.90 -4.15
N GLN A 134 -6.55 17.53 -2.95
CA GLN A 134 -5.36 18.11 -2.30
C GLN A 134 -4.26 17.05 -2.12
N PRO A 135 -2.98 17.44 -2.00
CA PRO A 135 -1.90 16.50 -1.78
C PRO A 135 -2.10 15.66 -0.52
N ILE A 136 -1.98 14.34 -0.66
CA ILE A 136 -1.96 13.41 0.47
C ILE A 136 -0.50 13.18 0.86
N HIS A 137 -0.20 13.51 2.10
CA HIS A 137 1.08 13.15 2.72
C HIS A 137 0.96 11.76 3.34
N LEU A 138 2.04 10.99 3.36
CA LEU A 138 2.13 9.63 3.87
C LEU A 138 1.60 8.58 2.87
N SER A 139 2.52 7.88 2.25
CA SER A 139 2.27 6.82 1.25
C SER A 139 2.43 5.41 1.83
N HIS A 140 2.21 5.23 3.14
CA HIS A 140 2.50 3.98 3.84
C HIS A 140 1.44 2.88 3.63
N PHE A 141 0.22 3.22 3.14
CA PHE A 141 -0.84 2.26 2.88
C PHE A 141 -1.83 2.79 1.84
N TYR A 142 -1.64 2.42 0.60
CA TYR A 142 -2.49 2.86 -0.51
C TYR A 142 -2.52 1.82 -1.64
N ALA A 143 -3.47 1.98 -2.54
CA ALA A 143 -3.59 1.16 -3.73
C ALA A 143 -3.60 2.00 -5.00
N VAL A 144 -3.13 1.42 -6.11
CA VAL A 144 -3.14 2.04 -7.44
C VAL A 144 -3.92 1.14 -8.40
N ASN A 145 -4.82 1.74 -9.16
CA ASN A 145 -5.53 1.07 -10.23
C ASN A 145 -4.62 0.93 -11.45
N GLY A 146 -4.57 -0.24 -12.08
CA GLY A 146 -3.70 -0.54 -13.21
C GLY A 146 -3.85 0.43 -14.38
N LYS A 147 -5.08 0.90 -14.65
CA LYS A 147 -5.35 1.90 -15.68
C LYS A 147 -4.71 3.28 -15.40
N CYS A 148 -4.37 3.56 -14.15
CA CYS A 148 -3.71 4.78 -13.72
C CYS A 148 -2.18 4.65 -13.78
N ILE A 149 -1.63 3.46 -13.50
CA ILE A 149 -0.17 3.24 -13.37
C ILE A 149 0.60 3.75 -14.60
N THR A 150 0.08 3.53 -15.79
CA THR A 150 0.73 3.97 -17.05
C THR A 150 0.68 5.49 -17.28
N ARG A 151 -0.01 6.23 -16.41
CA ARG A 151 -0.11 7.70 -16.48
C ARG A 151 0.74 8.39 -15.40
N LEU A 152 1.23 7.63 -14.43
CA LEU A 152 2.13 8.09 -13.37
C LEU A 152 3.58 8.05 -13.85
#